data_8de99fe8b20ac89e4ee4a94e66ee4d2a
#
_entry.id   8de99fe8b20ac89e4ee4a94e66ee4d2a
#
_cell.length_a   1.000
_cell.length_b   1.000
_cell.length_c   1.000
_cell.angle_alpha   90.00
_cell.angle_beta   90.00
_cell.angle_gamma   90.00
#
_symmetry.space_group_name_H-M   'P 1'
#
loop_
_entity.id
_entity.type
_entity.pdbx_description
1 polymer ?
#
loop_
_entity_poly.entity_id
_entity_poly.type
_entity_poly.pdbx_seq_one_letter_code
_entity_poly.pdbx_strand_id
1 'polypeptide(L)'
;MPGSMERLGIVGFPNSGKTTLFNALTGLNAATAPHAYTTVEPNIGVARVPDVRLEQIAVIEGSAKVTQATIELIDLPAWSRAGIGGQFLGRLRDVEALAVVLREDPLGQAEELLLELTVADHDVFAKKHER
;
A
#
# COMPACT_ATOMS: atom_id res chain seq x y z
N MET A 1 0.49 -3.45 21.01
CA MET A 1 1.90 -3.40 21.42
C MET A 1 2.56 -2.17 20.86
N PRO A 2 3.14 -1.33 21.70
CA PRO A 2 3.98 -0.26 21.19
C PRO A 2 5.15 -0.87 20.45
N GLY A 3 5.24 -0.66 19.16
CA GLY A 3 6.31 -1.17 18.32
C GLY A 3 5.86 -2.02 17.14
N SER A 4 4.60 -2.45 17.05
CA SER A 4 4.10 -3.04 15.80
C SER A 4 3.78 -1.91 14.83
N MET A 5 4.57 -1.80 13.78
CA MET A 5 4.34 -0.85 12.70
C MET A 5 3.21 -1.39 11.81
N GLU A 6 2.18 -0.60 11.64
CA GLU A 6 1.10 -0.94 10.71
C GLU A 6 1.63 -0.92 9.27
N ARG A 7 1.20 -1.86 8.47
CA ARG A 7 1.60 -2.01 7.08
C ARG A 7 0.45 -1.67 6.15
N LEU A 8 0.68 -0.72 5.27
CA LEU A 8 -0.27 -0.26 4.28
C LEU A 8 0.26 -0.57 2.88
N GLY A 9 -0.46 -1.36 2.12
CA GLY A 9 -0.15 -1.62 0.73
C GLY A 9 -0.74 -0.54 -0.18
N ILE A 10 0.07 0.00 -1.08
CA ILE A 10 -0.40 0.96 -2.09
C ILE A 10 -0.61 0.20 -3.39
N VAL A 11 -1.82 0.25 -3.92
CA VAL A 11 -2.21 -0.42 -5.17
C VAL A 11 -2.78 0.58 -6.17
N GLY A 12 -2.62 0.29 -7.45
CA GLY A 12 -3.16 1.10 -8.52
C GLY A 12 -2.80 0.55 -9.89
N PHE A 13 -3.52 1.01 -10.91
CA PHE A 13 -3.20 0.69 -12.29
C PHE A 13 -1.87 1.33 -12.72
N PRO A 14 -1.23 0.82 -13.80
CA PRO A 14 -0.07 1.49 -14.38
C PRO A 14 -0.38 2.97 -14.67
N ASN A 15 0.55 3.86 -14.40
CA ASN A 15 0.42 5.30 -14.58
C ASN A 15 -0.65 5.98 -13.71
N SER A 16 -1.10 5.34 -12.63
CA SER A 16 -2.04 5.97 -11.69
C SER A 16 -1.40 7.04 -10.80
N GLY A 17 -0.08 7.08 -10.74
CA GLY A 17 0.66 7.94 -9.82
C GLY A 17 0.99 7.26 -8.49
N LYS A 18 0.81 5.96 -8.41
CA LYS A 18 1.03 5.15 -7.22
C LYS A 18 2.45 5.31 -6.66
N THR A 19 3.47 5.11 -7.49
CA THR A 19 4.87 5.23 -7.06
C THR A 19 5.25 6.68 -6.75
N THR A 20 4.70 7.64 -7.47
CA THR A 20 4.88 9.06 -7.17
C THR A 20 4.33 9.41 -5.77
N LEU A 21 3.16 8.89 -5.44
CA LEU A 21 2.58 9.05 -4.11
C LEU A 21 3.45 8.38 -3.04
N PHE A 22 3.91 7.15 -3.29
CA PHE A 22 4.81 6.43 -2.41
C PHE A 22 6.07 7.26 -2.10
N ASN A 23 6.71 7.79 -3.14
CA ASN A 23 7.91 8.63 -2.99
C ASN A 23 7.63 9.89 -2.18
N ALA A 24 6.50 10.53 -2.41
CA ALA A 24 6.11 11.75 -1.67
C ALA A 24 5.91 11.47 -0.18
N LEU A 25 5.31 10.33 0.15
CA LEU A 25 5.02 9.96 1.54
C LEU A 25 6.24 9.45 2.31
N THR A 26 7.15 8.77 1.65
CA THR A 26 8.30 8.14 2.29
C THR A 26 9.58 8.97 2.19
N GLY A 27 9.64 9.92 1.27
CA GLY A 27 10.87 10.64 0.93
C GLY A 27 11.87 9.81 0.14
N LEU A 28 11.47 8.65 -0.34
CA LEU A 28 12.31 7.78 -1.16
C LEU A 28 12.27 8.19 -2.64
N ASN A 29 13.05 7.53 -3.43
CA ASN A 29 13.23 7.85 -4.85
C ASN A 29 13.11 6.59 -5.71
N ALA A 30 12.02 5.85 -5.52
CA ALA A 30 11.74 4.65 -6.28
C ALA A 30 11.49 4.99 -7.75
N ALA A 31 11.89 4.10 -8.64
CA ALA A 31 11.72 4.29 -10.07
C ALA A 31 10.24 4.34 -10.46
N THR A 32 9.85 5.39 -11.17
CA THR A 32 8.48 5.59 -11.65
C THR A 32 8.26 5.08 -13.07
N ALA A 33 9.28 4.50 -13.68
CA ALA A 33 9.18 4.03 -15.06
C ALA A 33 8.20 2.85 -15.19
N PRO A 34 7.41 2.80 -16.28
CA PRO A 34 6.42 1.75 -16.49
C PRO A 34 7.07 0.44 -16.90
N HIS A 35 7.76 -0.21 -16.00
CA HIS A 35 8.23 -1.58 -16.21
C HIS A 35 7.17 -2.55 -15.70
N ALA A 36 6.10 -2.70 -16.46
CA ALA A 36 4.93 -3.49 -16.09
C ALA A 36 5.21 -5.01 -15.97
N TYR A 37 6.40 -5.48 -16.35
CA TYR A 37 6.66 -6.90 -16.52
C TYR A 37 7.90 -7.44 -15.84
N THR A 38 8.64 -6.61 -15.14
CA THR A 38 9.77 -7.12 -14.34
C THR A 38 9.26 -7.53 -12.97
N THR A 39 9.62 -8.74 -12.56
CA THR A 39 9.48 -9.24 -11.21
C THR A 39 10.33 -8.36 -10.30
N VAL A 40 9.81 -7.24 -9.89
CA VAL A 40 10.53 -6.32 -9.02
C VAL A 40 10.05 -6.58 -7.60
N GLU A 41 11.00 -6.68 -6.68
CA GLU A 41 10.66 -6.63 -5.27
C GLU A 41 9.90 -5.34 -4.98
N PRO A 42 8.85 -5.38 -4.15
CA PRO A 42 8.11 -4.18 -3.84
C PRO A 42 9.00 -3.17 -3.12
N ASN A 43 8.82 -1.91 -3.43
CA ASN A 43 9.44 -0.85 -2.65
C ASN A 43 8.79 -0.79 -1.27
N ILE A 44 9.60 -0.71 -0.24
CA ILE A 44 9.14 -0.59 1.14
C ILE A 44 9.73 0.68 1.72
N GLY A 45 8.89 1.48 2.36
CA GLY A 45 9.32 2.72 2.98
C GLY A 45 8.52 3.02 4.22
N VAL A 46 8.96 3.99 4.98
CA VAL A 46 8.30 4.43 6.21
C VAL A 46 7.79 5.85 6.04
N ALA A 47 6.51 6.05 6.25
CA ALA A 47 5.91 7.37 6.31
C ALA A 47 5.67 7.78 7.76
N ARG A 48 5.95 9.03 8.07
CA ARG A 48 5.66 9.62 9.37
C ARG A 48 4.30 10.31 9.31
N VAL A 49 3.51 10.12 10.35
CA VAL A 49 2.21 10.78 10.47
C VAL A 49 2.41 12.14 11.15
N PRO A 50 2.29 13.25 10.42
CA PRO A 50 2.41 14.57 11.04
C PRO A 50 1.20 14.84 11.94
N ASP A 51 1.46 15.27 13.16
CA ASP A 51 0.40 15.63 14.11
C ASP A 51 0.88 16.78 14.98
N VAL A 52 0.31 17.95 14.75
CA VAL A 52 0.65 19.18 15.48
C VAL A 52 0.39 19.07 16.98
N ARG A 53 -0.50 18.18 17.40
CA ARG A 53 -0.80 17.97 18.83
C ARG A 53 0.39 17.39 19.59
N LEU A 54 1.25 16.63 18.91
CA LEU A 54 2.46 16.07 19.52
C LEU A 54 3.41 17.16 20.01
N GLU A 55 3.59 18.20 19.22
CA GLU A 55 4.45 19.33 19.59
C GLU A 55 3.85 20.09 20.77
N GLN A 56 2.55 20.29 20.80
CA GLN A 56 1.84 20.94 21.88
C GLN A 56 1.96 20.13 23.19
N ILE A 57 1.75 18.83 23.12
CA ILE A 57 1.89 17.93 24.26
C ILE A 57 3.34 17.89 24.75
N ALA A 58 4.31 17.86 23.85
CA ALA A 58 5.73 17.87 24.20
C ALA A 58 6.13 19.12 24.99
N VAL A 59 5.60 20.29 24.61
CA VAL A 59 5.82 21.55 25.33
C VAL A 59 5.24 21.47 26.74
N ILE A 60 4.01 20.96 26.90
CA ILE A 60 3.33 20.82 28.17
C ILE A 60 4.08 19.85 29.11
N GLU A 61 4.51 18.72 28.57
CA GLU A 61 5.23 17.68 29.32
C GLU A 61 6.71 17.96 29.50
N GLY A 62 7.25 18.99 28.88
CA GLY A 62 8.68 19.29 28.91
C GLY A 62 9.56 18.25 28.24
N SER A 63 9.02 17.57 27.23
CA SER A 63 9.73 16.51 26.52
C SER A 63 10.80 17.06 25.60
N ALA A 64 12.02 16.51 25.68
CA ALA A 64 13.13 16.89 24.80
C ALA A 64 13.03 16.27 23.41
N LYS A 65 12.23 15.23 23.22
CA LYS A 65 12.11 14.49 21.96
C LYS A 65 10.66 14.20 21.64
N VAL A 66 10.28 14.49 20.40
CA VAL A 66 8.96 14.16 19.85
C VAL A 66 9.13 13.08 18.81
N THR A 67 8.42 11.96 18.98
CA THR A 67 8.44 10.86 18.01
C THR A 67 7.05 10.73 17.39
N GLN A 68 6.97 10.95 16.09
CA GLN A 68 5.73 10.79 15.33
C GLN A 68 5.42 9.31 15.14
N ALA A 69 4.13 8.97 15.04
CA ALA A 69 3.70 7.64 14.61
C ALA A 69 4.20 7.36 13.19
N THR A 70 4.50 6.11 12.92
CA THR A 70 5.00 5.68 11.63
C THR A 70 4.13 4.57 11.04
N ILE A 71 4.02 4.56 9.71
CA ILE A 71 3.35 3.52 8.94
C ILE A 71 4.34 2.98 7.92
N GLU A 72 4.46 1.68 7.82
CA GLU A 72 5.24 1.05 6.76
C GLU A 72 4.40 0.99 5.48
N LEU A 73 4.89 1.62 4.43
CA LEU A 73 4.24 1.63 3.12
C LEU A 73 4.91 0.63 2.20
N ILE A 74 4.12 -0.19 1.56
CA ILE A 74 4.58 -1.16 0.57
C ILE A 74 3.98 -0.78 -0.78
N ASP A 75 4.85 -0.41 -1.73
CA ASP A 75 4.45 -0.10 -3.09
C ASP A 75 4.27 -1.41 -3.85
N LEU A 76 3.02 -1.88 -3.91
CA LEU A 76 2.70 -3.13 -4.58
C LEU A 76 2.82 -3.01 -6.10
N PRO A 77 3.07 -4.13 -6.81
CA PRO A 77 3.12 -4.11 -8.27
C PRO A 77 1.87 -3.49 -8.87
N ALA A 78 2.03 -2.81 -10.01
CA ALA A 78 0.91 -2.19 -10.69
C ALA A 78 -0.14 -3.23 -11.09
N TRP A 79 -1.39 -2.87 -10.86
CA TRP A 79 -2.53 -3.66 -11.29
C TRP A 79 -2.59 -3.73 -12.81
N SER A 80 -2.83 -4.90 -13.37
CA SER A 80 -3.01 -5.04 -14.81
C SER A 80 -4.31 -5.78 -15.12
N ARG A 81 -4.86 -5.49 -16.31
CA ARG A 81 -6.07 -6.17 -16.79
C ARG A 81 -5.86 -7.66 -17.07
N ALA A 82 -4.63 -8.13 -17.02
CA ALA A 82 -4.31 -9.56 -17.12
C ALA A 82 -4.70 -10.36 -15.86
N GLY A 83 -5.21 -9.69 -14.84
CA GLY A 83 -5.64 -10.29 -13.59
C GLY A 83 -4.61 -10.19 -12.48
N ILE A 84 -4.98 -10.71 -11.31
CA ILE A 84 -4.12 -10.71 -10.13
C ILE A 84 -3.17 -11.89 -10.22
N GLY A 85 -1.88 -11.60 -10.35
CA GLY A 85 -0.85 -12.64 -10.28
C GLY A 85 -0.67 -13.18 -8.87
N GLY A 86 -0.16 -14.41 -8.76
CA GLY A 86 0.08 -15.05 -7.47
C GLY A 86 1.02 -14.27 -6.56
N GLN A 87 1.97 -13.54 -7.13
CA GLN A 87 2.86 -12.66 -6.36
C GLN A 87 2.12 -11.50 -5.69
N PHE A 88 1.18 -10.88 -6.39
CA PHE A 88 0.35 -9.81 -5.84
C PHE A 88 -0.48 -10.33 -4.67
N LEU A 89 -1.13 -11.48 -4.83
CA LEU A 89 -1.91 -12.12 -3.77
C LEU A 89 -1.05 -12.46 -2.55
N GLY A 90 0.16 -12.95 -2.77
CA GLY A 90 1.12 -13.23 -1.70
C GLY A 90 1.47 -11.97 -0.91
N ARG A 91 1.66 -10.85 -1.59
CA ARG A 91 1.98 -9.56 -0.97
C ARG A 91 0.79 -8.97 -0.22
N LEU A 92 -0.44 -9.19 -0.69
CA LEU A 92 -1.64 -8.73 0.01
C LEU A 92 -1.77 -9.30 1.42
N ARG A 93 -1.22 -10.46 1.67
CA ARG A 93 -1.25 -11.10 3.00
C ARG A 93 -0.34 -10.41 4.01
N ASP A 94 0.63 -9.66 3.53
CA ASP A 94 1.63 -8.99 4.38
C ASP A 94 1.19 -7.60 4.82
N VAL A 95 0.06 -7.10 4.33
CA VAL A 95 -0.45 -5.77 4.65
C VAL A 95 -1.77 -5.85 5.41
N GLU A 96 -2.03 -4.86 6.25
CA GLU A 96 -3.23 -4.78 7.08
C GLU A 96 -4.34 -3.98 6.39
N ALA A 97 -3.96 -3.08 5.50
CA ALA A 97 -4.89 -2.24 4.74
C ALA A 97 -4.34 -1.91 3.36
N LEU A 98 -5.21 -1.50 2.48
CA LEU A 98 -4.86 -1.09 1.13
C LEU A 98 -5.24 0.37 0.90
N ALA A 99 -4.31 1.13 0.33
CA ALA A 99 -4.59 2.45 -0.24
C ALA A 99 -4.63 2.30 -1.76
N VAL A 100 -5.79 2.58 -2.33
CA VAL A 100 -6.01 2.43 -3.77
C VAL A 100 -5.85 3.78 -4.46
N VAL A 101 -4.93 3.86 -5.41
CA VAL A 101 -4.70 5.08 -6.19
C VAL A 101 -5.45 4.97 -7.50
N LEU A 102 -6.43 5.83 -7.67
CA LEU A 102 -7.31 5.87 -8.84
C LEU A 102 -7.03 7.13 -9.66
N ARG A 103 -7.23 7.06 -10.96
CA ARG A 103 -6.99 8.19 -11.84
C ARG A 103 -8.14 8.39 -12.83
N GLU A 104 -8.02 8.04 -14.06
CA GLU A 104 -8.87 8.48 -15.18
C GLU A 104 -10.36 8.16 -15.04
N ASP A 105 -10.69 6.96 -14.59
CA ASP A 105 -12.05 6.51 -14.30
C ASP A 105 -12.10 5.90 -12.91
N PRO A 106 -12.13 6.73 -11.87
CA PRO A 106 -11.96 6.24 -10.50
C PRO A 106 -13.05 5.25 -10.08
N LEU A 107 -14.28 5.45 -10.49
CA LEU A 107 -15.36 4.55 -10.14
C LEU A 107 -15.22 3.20 -10.84
N GLY A 108 -14.99 3.20 -12.15
CA GLY A 108 -14.79 1.98 -12.91
C GLY A 108 -13.56 1.20 -12.47
N GLN A 109 -12.46 1.89 -12.18
CA GLN A 109 -11.25 1.25 -11.65
C GLN A 109 -11.48 0.64 -10.26
N ALA A 110 -12.20 1.31 -9.40
CA ALA A 110 -12.54 0.79 -8.07
C ALA A 110 -13.43 -0.45 -8.17
N GLU A 111 -14.42 -0.44 -9.03
CA GLU A 111 -15.29 -1.59 -9.27
C GLU A 111 -14.53 -2.79 -9.83
N GLU A 112 -13.65 -2.55 -10.79
CA GLU A 112 -12.80 -3.59 -11.37
C GLU A 112 -11.87 -4.21 -10.33
N LEU A 113 -11.25 -3.41 -9.48
CA LEU A 113 -10.41 -3.89 -8.39
C LEU A 113 -11.18 -4.73 -7.39
N LEU A 114 -12.36 -4.26 -6.96
CA LEU A 114 -13.20 -4.99 -6.01
C LEU A 114 -13.66 -6.33 -6.59
N LEU A 115 -14.00 -6.37 -7.87
CA LEU A 115 -14.39 -7.60 -8.55
C LEU A 115 -13.23 -8.61 -8.56
N GLU A 116 -12.05 -8.18 -8.91
CA GLU A 116 -10.87 -9.05 -8.97
C GLU A 116 -10.47 -9.58 -7.59
N LEU A 117 -10.54 -8.75 -6.56
CA LEU A 117 -10.29 -9.19 -5.18
C LEU A 117 -11.33 -10.20 -4.72
N THR A 118 -12.58 -10.00 -5.09
CA THR A 118 -13.68 -10.94 -4.78
C THR A 118 -13.47 -12.29 -5.47
N VAL A 119 -13.08 -12.28 -6.75
CA VAL A 119 -12.77 -13.51 -7.50
C VAL A 119 -11.57 -14.24 -6.86
N ALA A 120 -10.54 -13.51 -6.47
CA ALA A 120 -9.37 -14.09 -5.82
C ALA A 120 -9.72 -14.75 -4.47
N ASP A 121 -10.56 -14.12 -3.67
CA ASP A 121 -11.06 -14.70 -2.41
C ASP A 121 -11.87 -15.96 -2.65
N HIS A 122 -12.74 -15.95 -3.65
CA HIS A 122 -13.53 -17.11 -4.04
C HIS A 122 -12.63 -18.29 -4.43
N ASP A 123 -11.62 -18.06 -5.23
CA ASP A 123 -10.70 -19.11 -5.67
C ASP A 123 -9.92 -19.73 -4.51
N VAL A 124 -9.49 -18.92 -3.57
CA VAL A 124 -8.81 -19.40 -2.35
C VAL A 124 -9.75 -20.26 -1.51
N PHE A 125 -11.00 -19.82 -1.37
CA PHE A 125 -12.01 -20.54 -0.60
C PHE A 125 -12.37 -21.87 -1.26
N ALA A 126 -12.57 -21.88 -2.57
CA ALA A 126 -12.88 -23.10 -3.34
C ALA A 126 -11.78 -24.16 -3.19
N LYS A 127 -10.51 -23.76 -3.31
CA LYS A 127 -9.35 -24.67 -3.14
C LYS A 127 -9.28 -25.28 -1.75
N LYS A 128 -9.71 -24.59 -0.72
CA LYS A 128 -9.76 -25.14 0.64
C LYS A 128 -10.84 -26.18 0.82
N HIS A 129 -11.92 -26.10 0.08
CA HIS A 129 -13.03 -27.04 0.17
C HIS A 129 -12.86 -28.29 -0.71
N GLU A 130 -11.96 -28.27 -1.69
CA GLU A 130 -11.61 -29.44 -2.51
C GLU A 130 -10.61 -30.39 -1.84
N ARG A 131 -10.11 -30.02 -0.70
CA ARG A 131 -9.24 -30.85 0.14
C ARG A 131 -10.08 -31.46 1.29
#